data_5ca0df3c278b83694afe3d5c8ada4776
#
_entry.id   5ca0df3c278b83694afe3d5c8ada4776
#
_cell.length_a   1.000
_cell.length_b   1.000
_cell.length_c   1.000
_cell.angle_alpha   90.00
_cell.angle_beta   90.00
_cell.angle_gamma   90.00
#
_symmetry.space_group_name_H-M   'P 1'
#
loop_
_entity.id
_entity.type
_entity.pdbx_description
1 polymer ?
#
loop_
_entity_poly.entity_id
_entity_poly.type
_entity_poly.pdbx_seq_one_letter_code
_entity_poly.pdbx_strand_id
1 'polypeptide(L)'
;MKNIPLSDIYCPKNPQLTLLFRIMRISIFFLFFCAFSLMAKNSHSQNARVTINRTNVQLESILNEIESQTDYLFIYKEDVNVEARKSIRADNAKVSEVLNTLLANSPIRYKMEGKHIILTRVPVRVWRRAVRPSVFRTSELPVF
;
A
#
# COMPACT_ATOMS: atom_id res chain seq x y z
N MET A 1 -70.09 -18.55 10.10
CA MET A 1 -68.64 -18.46 10.18
C MET A 1 -68.12 -18.09 8.79
N LYS A 2 -67.74 -16.82 8.58
CA LYS A 2 -67.20 -16.34 7.31
C LYS A 2 -65.70 -16.61 7.28
N ASN A 3 -65.24 -17.53 6.44
CA ASN A 3 -63.84 -17.76 6.15
C ASN A 3 -63.30 -16.56 5.37
N ILE A 4 -62.50 -15.75 5.98
CA ILE A 4 -61.77 -14.66 5.33
C ILE A 4 -60.55 -15.32 4.67
N PRO A 5 -60.42 -15.29 3.34
CA PRO A 5 -59.24 -15.86 2.68
C PRO A 5 -58.01 -15.03 3.04
N LEU A 6 -56.92 -15.68 3.36
CA LEU A 6 -55.63 -15.10 3.75
C LEU A 6 -55.01 -14.21 2.66
N SER A 7 -55.53 -14.29 1.44
CA SER A 7 -55.09 -13.49 0.28
C SER A 7 -55.43 -11.99 0.38
N ASP A 8 -56.38 -11.60 1.23
CA ASP A 8 -56.81 -10.20 1.33
C ASP A 8 -55.99 -9.36 2.32
N ILE A 9 -55.10 -10.01 3.07
CA ILE A 9 -54.32 -9.32 4.09
C ILE A 9 -53.08 -8.63 3.51
N TYR A 10 -52.64 -8.96 2.29
CA TYR A 10 -51.38 -8.50 1.73
C TYR A 10 -51.49 -7.57 0.50
N CYS A 11 -52.60 -6.94 0.26
CA CYS A 11 -52.72 -5.94 -0.81
C CYS A 11 -52.88 -4.55 -0.18
N PRO A 12 -51.82 -3.75 -0.06
CA PRO A 12 -51.98 -2.34 0.27
C PRO A 12 -52.59 -1.63 -0.93
N LYS A 13 -53.93 -1.44 -0.88
CA LYS A 13 -54.71 -0.72 -1.88
C LYS A 13 -54.40 0.80 -1.96
N ASN A 14 -53.37 1.25 -1.24
CA ASN A 14 -52.96 2.65 -1.26
C ASN A 14 -51.84 2.85 -2.30
N PRO A 15 -52.08 3.57 -3.39
CA PRO A 15 -51.06 3.85 -4.43
C PRO A 15 -49.86 4.61 -3.86
N GLN A 16 -50.05 5.34 -2.77
CA GLN A 16 -48.98 6.02 -2.03
C GLN A 16 -47.98 5.03 -1.37
N LEU A 17 -48.49 3.93 -0.82
CA LEU A 17 -47.67 2.90 -0.18
C LEU A 17 -46.80 2.14 -1.21
N THR A 18 -47.34 1.82 -2.36
CA THR A 18 -46.61 1.15 -3.44
C THR A 18 -45.49 2.04 -4.00
N LEU A 19 -45.71 3.34 -4.10
CA LEU A 19 -44.67 4.33 -4.44
C LEU A 19 -43.58 4.40 -3.41
N LEU A 20 -43.92 4.45 -2.11
CA LEU A 20 -42.96 4.46 -1.02
C LEU A 20 -42.08 3.19 -1.00
N PHE A 21 -42.69 2.02 -1.19
CA PHE A 21 -41.91 0.77 -1.26
C PHE A 21 -40.97 0.73 -2.48
N ARG A 22 -41.42 1.28 -3.62
CA ARG A 22 -40.58 1.37 -4.82
C ARG A 22 -39.41 2.32 -4.62
N ILE A 23 -39.61 3.49 -4.04
CA ILE A 23 -38.58 4.47 -3.72
C ILE A 23 -37.61 3.88 -2.69
N MET A 24 -38.13 3.24 -1.64
CA MET A 24 -37.28 2.61 -0.59
C MET A 24 -36.40 1.51 -1.17
N ARG A 25 -36.92 0.67 -2.07
CA ARG A 25 -36.13 -0.37 -2.74
C ARG A 25 -35.02 0.22 -3.61
N ILE A 26 -35.30 1.31 -4.34
CA ILE A 26 -34.30 2.00 -5.17
C ILE A 26 -33.23 2.68 -4.28
N SER A 27 -33.65 3.33 -3.18
CA SER A 27 -32.73 3.94 -2.23
C SER A 27 -31.78 2.93 -1.60
N ILE A 28 -32.29 1.78 -1.19
CA ILE A 28 -31.46 0.70 -0.64
C ILE A 28 -30.45 0.20 -1.69
N PHE A 29 -30.89 0.04 -2.93
CA PHE A 29 -30.02 -0.38 -4.02
C PHE A 29 -28.91 0.64 -4.29
N PHE A 30 -29.21 1.94 -4.29
CA PHE A 30 -28.25 3.02 -4.41
C PHE A 30 -27.26 3.06 -3.24
N LEU A 31 -27.75 2.84 -2.03
CA LEU A 31 -26.92 2.82 -0.83
C LEU A 31 -25.91 1.65 -0.87
N PHE A 32 -26.35 0.47 -1.29
CA PHE A 32 -25.44 -0.67 -1.51
C PHE A 32 -24.44 -0.37 -2.62
N PHE A 33 -24.86 0.21 -3.73
CA PHE A 33 -23.99 0.57 -4.84
C PHE A 33 -22.90 1.58 -4.42
N CYS A 34 -23.25 2.59 -3.63
CA CYS A 34 -22.28 3.52 -3.04
C CYS A 34 -21.32 2.83 -2.07
N ALA A 35 -21.80 1.91 -1.23
CA ALA A 35 -20.97 1.16 -0.31
C ALA A 35 -19.95 0.27 -1.04
N PHE A 36 -20.35 -0.39 -2.12
CA PHE A 36 -19.43 -1.17 -2.97
C PHE A 36 -18.38 -0.29 -3.67
N SER A 37 -18.74 0.93 -4.07
CA SER A 37 -17.80 1.87 -4.69
C SER A 37 -16.69 2.33 -3.74
N LEU A 38 -16.93 2.37 -2.43
CA LEU A 38 -15.93 2.72 -1.43
C LEU A 38 -14.93 1.58 -1.15
N MET A 39 -15.33 0.33 -1.38
CA MET A 39 -14.45 -0.84 -1.23
C MET A 39 -13.45 -0.99 -2.39
N ALA A 40 -13.68 -0.34 -3.53
CA ALA A 40 -12.83 -0.42 -4.72
C ALA A 40 -11.53 0.38 -4.64
N LYS A 41 -11.21 1.02 -3.52
CA LYS A 41 -9.90 1.65 -3.28
C LYS A 41 -8.85 0.60 -2.89
N ASN A 42 -8.48 -0.13 -3.83
CA ASN A 42 -7.23 -0.80 -4.14
C ASN A 42 -6.14 -0.86 -3.09
N SER A 43 -6.06 -1.99 -2.45
CA SER A 43 -4.83 -2.50 -1.88
C SER A 43 -3.95 -3.27 -2.90
N HIS A 44 -4.19 -3.17 -4.19
CA HIS A 44 -3.46 -3.99 -5.16
C HIS A 44 -2.00 -3.62 -5.34
N SER A 45 -1.61 -2.35 -5.19
CA SER A 45 -0.24 -1.94 -5.46
C SER A 45 0.74 -2.19 -4.31
N GLN A 46 0.28 -2.25 -3.07
CA GLN A 46 1.19 -2.43 -1.92
C GLN A 46 1.67 -3.87 -1.70
N ASN A 47 1.08 -4.86 -2.39
CA ASN A 47 1.40 -6.27 -2.25
C ASN A 47 2.18 -6.86 -3.44
N ALA A 48 2.60 -6.05 -4.38
CA ALA A 48 3.42 -6.52 -5.49
C ALA A 48 4.69 -7.19 -4.97
N ARG A 49 5.00 -8.36 -5.53
CA ARG A 49 6.15 -9.18 -5.18
C ARG A 49 7.11 -9.24 -6.34
N VAL A 50 8.39 -9.27 -6.02
CA VAL A 50 9.47 -9.31 -7.01
C VAL A 50 10.51 -10.35 -6.61
N THR A 51 11.16 -10.91 -7.63
CA THR A 51 12.30 -11.79 -7.46
C THR A 51 13.51 -11.16 -8.13
N ILE A 52 14.50 -10.77 -7.33
CA ILE A 52 15.71 -10.06 -7.78
C ILE A 52 16.93 -10.72 -7.14
N ASN A 53 17.90 -11.06 -7.95
CA ASN A 53 19.19 -11.54 -7.48
C ASN A 53 20.30 -10.80 -8.26
N ARG A 54 20.73 -9.70 -7.72
CA ARG A 54 21.75 -8.83 -8.33
C ARG A 54 22.86 -8.51 -7.34
N THR A 55 24.09 -8.58 -7.81
CA THR A 55 25.28 -8.30 -7.01
C THR A 55 26.10 -7.23 -7.69
N ASN A 56 26.41 -6.16 -6.95
CA ASN A 56 27.27 -5.06 -7.40
C ASN A 56 26.81 -4.36 -8.68
N VAL A 57 25.50 -4.14 -8.83
CA VAL A 57 24.90 -3.40 -9.94
C VAL A 57 24.47 -2.00 -9.51
N GLN A 58 24.25 -1.10 -10.48
CA GLN A 58 23.75 0.22 -10.22
C GLN A 58 22.33 0.16 -9.65
N LEU A 59 22.02 1.05 -8.73
CA LEU A 59 20.69 1.13 -8.12
C LEU A 59 19.60 1.30 -9.19
N GLU A 60 19.86 2.12 -10.22
CA GLU A 60 18.96 2.32 -11.35
C GLU A 60 18.56 1.01 -12.03
N SER A 61 19.54 0.11 -12.27
CA SER A 61 19.23 -1.20 -12.89
C SER A 61 18.31 -2.05 -12.04
N ILE A 62 18.44 -1.97 -10.70
CA ILE A 62 17.56 -2.70 -9.78
C ILE A 62 16.16 -2.08 -9.80
N LEU A 63 16.06 -0.74 -9.83
CA LEU A 63 14.76 -0.05 -9.91
C LEU A 63 14.02 -0.39 -11.21
N ASN A 64 14.71 -0.36 -12.35
CA ASN A 64 14.16 -0.73 -13.64
C ASN A 64 13.70 -2.20 -13.67
N GLU A 65 14.40 -3.08 -12.98
CA GLU A 65 13.98 -4.48 -12.85
C GLU A 65 12.71 -4.64 -12.01
N ILE A 66 12.55 -3.84 -10.95
CA ILE A 66 11.30 -3.80 -10.17
C ILE A 66 10.15 -3.26 -11.04
N GLU A 67 10.37 -2.20 -11.81
CA GLU A 67 9.37 -1.66 -12.74
C GLU A 67 8.93 -2.70 -13.78
N SER A 68 9.86 -3.47 -14.30
CA SER A 68 9.56 -4.50 -15.32
C SER A 68 8.71 -5.65 -14.77
N GLN A 69 8.81 -5.95 -13.47
CA GLN A 69 8.08 -7.03 -12.81
C GLN A 69 6.78 -6.55 -12.14
N THR A 70 6.56 -5.23 -12.07
CA THR A 70 5.43 -4.65 -11.35
C THR A 70 4.82 -3.48 -12.10
N ASP A 71 3.68 -2.99 -11.66
CA ASP A 71 3.05 -1.77 -12.19
C ASP A 71 3.59 -0.49 -11.52
N TYR A 72 4.65 -0.58 -10.74
CA TYR A 72 5.25 0.59 -10.10
C TYR A 72 6.11 1.38 -11.07
N LEU A 73 6.15 2.69 -10.86
CA LEU A 73 7.00 3.64 -11.55
C LEU A 73 7.83 4.43 -10.52
N PHE A 74 9.15 4.45 -10.68
CA PHE A 74 10.03 5.20 -9.81
C PHE A 74 10.20 6.64 -10.30
N ILE A 75 10.04 7.58 -9.39
CA ILE A 75 10.25 9.02 -9.63
C ILE A 75 11.35 9.46 -8.67
N TYR A 76 12.43 10.00 -9.20
CA TYR A 76 13.53 10.55 -8.41
C TYR A 76 14.07 11.83 -9.00
N LYS A 77 14.59 12.70 -8.12
CA LYS A 77 15.25 13.94 -8.53
C LYS A 77 16.73 13.68 -8.76
N GLU A 78 17.39 14.62 -9.43
CA GLU A 78 18.84 14.57 -9.74
C GLU A 78 19.73 14.46 -8.49
N ASP A 79 19.23 14.85 -7.32
CA ASP A 79 19.95 14.76 -6.05
C ASP A 79 20.03 13.33 -5.49
N VAL A 80 19.27 12.37 -6.06
CA VAL A 80 19.29 10.96 -5.70
C VAL A 80 20.38 10.26 -6.51
N ASN A 81 21.42 9.78 -5.83
CA ASN A 81 22.48 9.01 -6.47
C ASN A 81 22.01 7.60 -6.83
N VAL A 82 21.50 7.42 -8.04
CA VAL A 82 21.05 6.13 -8.59
C VAL A 82 22.19 5.30 -9.18
N GLU A 83 23.37 5.89 -9.41
CA GLU A 83 24.55 5.19 -9.92
C GLU A 83 25.26 4.36 -8.82
N ALA A 84 24.92 4.59 -7.55
CA ALA A 84 25.48 3.86 -6.43
C ALA A 84 25.30 2.36 -6.63
N ARG A 85 26.40 1.61 -6.50
CA ARG A 85 26.37 0.15 -6.64
C ARG A 85 25.78 -0.50 -5.40
N LYS A 86 24.86 -1.39 -5.62
CA LYS A 86 24.14 -2.13 -4.58
C LYS A 86 24.06 -3.61 -4.93
N SER A 87 23.89 -4.41 -3.90
CA SER A 87 23.64 -5.84 -4.03
C SER A 87 22.34 -6.15 -3.29
N ILE A 88 21.48 -6.93 -3.92
CA ILE A 88 20.24 -7.39 -3.32
C ILE A 88 19.91 -8.79 -3.78
N ARG A 89 19.42 -9.58 -2.84
CA ARG A 89 18.83 -10.88 -3.11
C ARG A 89 17.45 -10.93 -2.45
N ALA A 90 16.44 -11.05 -3.26
CA ALA A 90 15.04 -11.13 -2.84
C ALA A 90 14.35 -12.19 -3.69
N ASP A 91 13.65 -13.10 -3.06
CA ASP A 91 12.85 -14.14 -3.71
C ASP A 91 11.42 -14.02 -3.26
N ASN A 92 10.52 -13.72 -4.22
CA ASN A 92 9.09 -13.52 -3.97
C ASN A 92 8.81 -12.54 -2.81
N ALA A 93 9.65 -11.52 -2.64
CA ALA A 93 9.57 -10.55 -1.57
C ALA A 93 8.69 -9.35 -1.96
N LYS A 94 8.08 -8.71 -0.98
CA LYS A 94 7.31 -7.48 -1.24
C LYS A 94 8.22 -6.35 -1.66
N VAL A 95 7.77 -5.53 -2.61
CA VAL A 95 8.55 -4.36 -3.08
C VAL A 95 8.95 -3.44 -1.92
N SER A 96 8.10 -3.25 -0.92
CA SER A 96 8.42 -2.45 0.27
C SER A 96 9.58 -3.04 1.10
N GLU A 97 9.65 -4.36 1.26
CA GLU A 97 10.74 -5.05 1.97
C GLU A 97 12.06 -4.95 1.19
N VAL A 98 11.99 -5.14 -0.13
CA VAL A 98 13.11 -5.00 -1.03
C VAL A 98 13.68 -3.58 -0.95
N LEU A 99 12.83 -2.56 -1.03
CA LEU A 99 13.25 -1.17 -0.93
C LEU A 99 13.82 -0.82 0.46
N ASN A 100 13.22 -1.31 1.53
CA ASN A 100 13.74 -1.11 2.88
C ASN A 100 15.16 -1.68 3.02
N THR A 101 15.39 -2.89 2.52
CA THR A 101 16.72 -3.52 2.55
C THR A 101 17.71 -2.79 1.66
N LEU A 102 17.30 -2.43 0.45
CA LEU A 102 18.14 -1.77 -0.55
C LEU A 102 18.59 -0.38 -0.11
N LEU A 103 17.69 0.37 0.56
CA LEU A 103 17.91 1.76 0.98
C LEU A 103 18.33 1.91 2.46
N ALA A 104 18.41 0.83 3.23
CA ALA A 104 18.73 0.85 4.65
C ALA A 104 20.02 1.65 4.97
N ASN A 105 21.04 1.50 4.15
CA ASN A 105 22.34 2.16 4.30
C ASN A 105 22.55 3.32 3.32
N SER A 106 21.46 3.98 2.93
CA SER A 106 21.51 5.11 1.99
C SER A 106 20.80 6.32 2.57
N PRO A 107 21.24 7.55 2.23
CA PRO A 107 20.54 8.77 2.60
C PRO A 107 19.30 8.99 1.69
N ILE A 108 18.67 7.92 1.28
CA ILE A 108 17.51 7.95 0.38
C ILE A 108 16.30 7.41 1.16
N ARG A 109 15.20 8.12 1.07
CA ARG A 109 13.89 7.68 1.57
C ARG A 109 12.95 7.49 0.39
N TYR A 110 11.97 6.64 0.55
CA TYR A 110 10.92 6.46 -0.45
C TYR A 110 9.54 6.70 0.14
N LYS A 111 8.63 7.13 -0.70
CA LYS A 111 7.21 7.28 -0.41
C LYS A 111 6.42 6.62 -1.54
N MET A 112 5.47 5.78 -1.19
CA MET A 112 4.58 5.13 -2.16
C MET A 112 3.30 5.93 -2.29
N GLU A 113 2.96 6.36 -3.51
CA GLU A 113 1.74 7.08 -3.84
C GLU A 113 1.04 6.39 -5.03
N GLY A 114 0.12 5.49 -4.72
CA GLY A 114 -0.55 4.67 -5.73
C GLY A 114 0.43 3.76 -6.46
N LYS A 115 0.63 4.01 -7.76
CA LYS A 115 1.61 3.30 -8.60
C LYS A 115 2.98 3.99 -8.65
N HIS A 116 3.14 5.15 -8.03
CA HIS A 116 4.38 5.90 -8.04
C HIS A 116 5.16 5.70 -6.75
N ILE A 117 6.45 5.47 -6.87
CA ILE A 117 7.38 5.38 -5.76
C ILE A 117 8.36 6.54 -5.89
N ILE A 118 8.21 7.51 -5.01
CA ILE A 118 9.00 8.75 -5.04
C ILE A 118 10.22 8.57 -4.15
N LEU A 119 11.40 8.67 -4.72
CA LEU A 119 12.67 8.64 -3.99
C LEU A 119 13.13 10.06 -3.71
N THR A 120 13.50 10.33 -2.45
CA THR A 120 14.01 11.62 -2.01
C THR A 120 15.26 11.46 -1.19
N ARG A 121 16.22 12.39 -1.36
CA ARG A 121 17.42 12.43 -0.53
C ARG A 121 17.13 13.11 0.80
N VAL A 122 17.55 12.49 1.89
CA VAL A 122 17.47 13.07 3.23
C VAL A 122 18.78 13.81 3.52
N PRO A 123 18.74 15.04 4.07
CA PRO A 123 19.96 15.74 4.47
C PRO A 123 20.79 14.92 5.46
N VAL A 124 22.10 14.89 5.25
CA VAL A 124 23.07 14.05 5.99
C VAL A 124 22.96 14.19 7.51
N ARG A 125 22.55 15.34 8.01
CA ARG A 125 22.37 15.59 9.46
C ARG A 125 21.31 14.68 10.10
N VAL A 126 20.21 14.44 9.39
CA VAL A 126 19.10 13.59 9.88
C VAL A 126 19.44 12.11 9.75
N TRP A 127 20.12 11.75 8.65
CA TRP A 127 20.51 10.37 8.38
C TRP A 127 21.49 9.82 9.40
N ARG A 128 22.53 10.60 9.78
CA ARG A 128 23.53 10.18 10.80
C ARG A 128 22.88 9.92 12.17
N ARG A 129 21.79 10.61 12.50
CA ARG A 129 21.08 10.40 13.77
C ARG A 129 20.27 9.09 13.77
N ALA A 130 19.75 8.69 12.61
CA ALA A 130 18.95 7.48 12.46
C ALA A 130 19.79 6.18 12.42
N VAL A 131 21.06 6.27 11.98
CA VAL A 131 21.97 5.12 11.79
C VAL A 131 22.91 4.91 12.98
N ARG A 132 22.84 5.71 14.06
CA ARG A 132 23.63 5.42 15.26
C ARG A 132 23.19 4.08 15.84
N PRO A 133 24.01 3.03 15.79
CA PRO A 133 23.79 1.87 16.62
C PRO A 133 23.82 2.35 18.08
N SER A 134 22.88 1.87 18.89
CA SER A 134 22.97 1.98 20.32
C SER A 134 24.30 1.34 20.73
N VAL A 135 25.29 2.17 21.05
CA VAL A 135 26.56 1.70 21.60
C VAL A 135 26.20 1.01 22.92
N PHE A 136 26.33 -0.29 22.93
CA PHE A 136 26.35 -1.07 24.15
C PHE A 136 27.43 -0.45 25.06
N ARG A 137 26.98 0.25 26.09
CA ARG A 137 27.86 0.70 27.16
C ARG A 137 28.34 -0.56 27.89
N THR A 138 29.50 -1.02 27.51
CA THR A 138 30.25 -2.02 28.31
C THR A 138 30.47 -1.38 29.68
N SER A 139 29.68 -1.78 30.64
CA SER A 139 29.91 -1.45 32.05
C SER A 139 31.28 -1.98 32.43
N GLU A 140 32.18 -1.07 32.83
CA GLU A 140 33.44 -1.36 33.45
C GLU A 140 33.21 -2.30 34.65
N LEU A 141 33.88 -3.43 34.62
CA LEU A 141 34.03 -4.30 35.79
C LEU A 141 35.04 -3.64 36.72
N PRO A 142 34.76 -3.45 37.98
CA PRO A 142 35.77 -2.99 38.93
C PRO A 142 36.81 -4.10 39.16
N VAL A 143 38.06 -3.76 38.93
CA VAL A 143 39.23 -4.61 39.29
C VAL A 143 39.43 -4.47 40.78
N PHE A 144 39.32 -5.57 41.49
CA PHE A 144 39.94 -5.76 42.79
C PHE A 144 41.24 -6.57 42.64
#